data_3bb51ac18c30d4910b7b0ff1c8f2b2e9
#
_entry.id   3bb51ac18c30d4910b7b0ff1c8f2b2e9
#
_cell.length_a   1.000
_cell.length_b   1.000
_cell.length_c   1.000
_cell.angle_alpha   90.00
_cell.angle_beta   90.00
_cell.angle_gamma   90.00
#
_symmetry.space_group_name_H-M   'P 1'
#
loop_
_entity.id
_entity.type
_entity.pdbx_description
1 polymer ?
#
loop_
_entity_poly.entity_id
_entity_poly.type
_entity_poly.pdbx_seq_one_letter_code
_entity_poly.pdbx_strand_id
1 'polypeptide(L)'
;QRQMCIRDSRTDETMTFEQLGIDALLVDEAHAYKKLGFTTNLQNIKGIDPAASQRAQSMRLKTSYILANKQNKNVVFATGTPISNTMAEMWTFLRYLLPKHELEQYEIADFDSFANNFGNIEESAEFATNGKFRVVERFASYSNVPELLAIWKKVAHTVLTEDVPDLREGVGTPRIEGGKPKDILLDQTPALRAIMRSIREILTQYDAMSGKEKRRNSHIPLVMFGLAKRAAIDVRLVNPALPDDPNSKVNHAVREVVEDLKATADYNGTVAVFCDAYQSRDHSFNLFVDMKRKFIDAGIPAQQVAIIHDYITDAKREALYK
;
A
#
# COMPACT_ATOMS: atom_id res chain seq x y z
N GLN A 1 11.03 -37.22 -29.87
CA GLN A 1 9.72 -36.54 -29.99
C GLN A 1 8.88 -36.91 -28.77
N ARG A 2 8.80 -36.00 -27.79
CA ARG A 2 7.84 -36.12 -26.70
C ARG A 2 6.59 -35.35 -27.11
N GLN A 3 5.54 -36.03 -27.48
CA GLN A 3 4.20 -35.46 -27.57
C GLN A 3 3.76 -34.97 -26.20
N MET A 4 3.66 -33.65 -26.05
CA MET A 4 3.04 -33.04 -24.92
C MET A 4 1.52 -33.17 -25.12
N CYS A 5 0.89 -34.09 -24.38
CA CYS A 5 -0.56 -34.17 -24.32
C CYS A 5 -1.08 -32.89 -23.62
N ILE A 6 -1.61 -31.98 -24.41
CA ILE A 6 -2.46 -30.91 -23.91
C ILE A 6 -3.71 -31.60 -23.35
N ARG A 7 -3.83 -31.70 -22.04
CA ARG A 7 -5.07 -32.07 -21.36
C ARG A 7 -6.11 -31.02 -21.74
N ASP A 8 -7.12 -31.44 -22.45
CA ASP A 8 -8.33 -30.68 -22.72
C ASP A 8 -8.97 -30.31 -21.36
N SER A 9 -8.60 -29.16 -20.83
CA SER A 9 -9.33 -28.57 -19.72
C SER A 9 -10.67 -28.10 -20.27
N ARG A 10 -11.76 -28.53 -19.65
CA ARG A 10 -13.13 -28.09 -19.94
C ARG A 10 -13.08 -26.61 -20.33
N THR A 11 -13.33 -26.33 -21.59
CA THR A 11 -13.63 -24.98 -22.08
C THR A 11 -14.98 -24.63 -21.48
N ASP A 12 -14.97 -23.92 -20.34
CA ASP A 12 -16.14 -23.15 -19.96
C ASP A 12 -16.46 -22.25 -21.17
N GLU A 13 -17.69 -22.31 -21.66
CA GLU A 13 -18.21 -21.42 -22.72
C GLU A 13 -18.36 -19.98 -22.14
N THR A 14 -17.28 -19.45 -21.57
CA THR A 14 -17.24 -18.07 -21.10
C THR A 14 -16.96 -17.17 -22.28
N MET A 15 -17.86 -16.22 -22.50
CA MET A 15 -17.67 -15.19 -23.53
C MET A 15 -16.31 -14.50 -23.34
N THR A 16 -15.56 -14.38 -24.42
CA THR A 16 -14.29 -13.62 -24.39
C THR A 16 -14.57 -12.12 -24.27
N PHE A 17 -13.56 -11.34 -23.84
CA PHE A 17 -13.70 -9.90 -23.72
C PHE A 17 -14.12 -9.23 -25.04
N GLU A 18 -13.62 -9.73 -26.16
CA GLU A 18 -13.94 -9.27 -27.50
C GLU A 18 -15.40 -9.53 -27.88
N GLN A 19 -15.95 -10.67 -27.45
CA GLN A 19 -17.35 -11.05 -27.72
C GLN A 19 -18.35 -10.22 -26.88
N LEU A 20 -17.90 -9.61 -25.78
CA LEU A 20 -18.75 -8.75 -24.96
C LEU A 20 -19.13 -7.43 -25.65
N GLY A 21 -18.47 -7.04 -26.74
CA GLY A 21 -18.78 -5.82 -27.50
C GLY A 21 -18.57 -4.53 -26.70
N ILE A 22 -17.59 -4.51 -25.79
CA ILE A 22 -17.31 -3.37 -24.94
C ILE A 22 -16.66 -2.25 -25.74
N ASP A 23 -17.25 -1.05 -25.69
CA ASP A 23 -16.77 0.13 -26.40
C ASP A 23 -15.95 1.09 -25.55
N ALA A 24 -16.09 1.05 -24.24
CA ALA A 24 -15.36 1.90 -23.31
C ALA A 24 -15.02 1.16 -22.02
N LEU A 25 -13.89 1.50 -21.41
CA LEU A 25 -13.41 0.92 -20.17
C LEU A 25 -13.11 2.02 -19.16
N LEU A 26 -13.94 2.09 -18.12
CA LEU A 26 -13.75 3.00 -16.99
C LEU A 26 -13.30 2.16 -15.79
N VAL A 27 -12.15 2.50 -15.23
CA VAL A 27 -11.50 1.73 -14.16
C VAL A 27 -11.34 2.63 -12.95
N ASP A 28 -12.10 2.36 -11.92
CA ASP A 28 -11.91 2.98 -10.61
C ASP A 28 -10.83 2.23 -9.82
N GLU A 29 -10.19 2.93 -8.89
CA GLU A 29 -9.06 2.42 -8.11
C GLU A 29 -7.95 1.78 -8.98
N ALA A 30 -7.62 2.47 -10.08
CA ALA A 30 -6.67 2.00 -11.08
C ALA A 30 -5.27 1.67 -10.52
N HIS A 31 -4.91 2.20 -9.34
CA HIS A 31 -3.69 1.84 -8.63
C HIS A 31 -3.58 0.33 -8.34
N ALA A 32 -4.69 -0.41 -8.34
CA ALA A 32 -4.70 -1.86 -8.22
C ALA A 32 -3.98 -2.59 -9.36
N TYR A 33 -3.72 -1.91 -10.49
CA TYR A 33 -3.10 -2.46 -11.70
C TYR A 33 -1.65 -1.99 -11.94
N LYS A 34 -1.02 -1.34 -10.97
CA LYS A 34 0.35 -0.80 -11.07
C LYS A 34 1.43 -1.85 -11.34
N LYS A 35 1.22 -3.10 -10.92
CA LYS A 35 2.18 -4.19 -11.12
C LYS A 35 2.07 -4.80 -12.52
N LEU A 36 2.29 -3.99 -13.53
CA LEU A 36 2.43 -4.42 -14.92
C LEU A 36 3.90 -4.73 -15.19
N GLY A 37 4.26 -6.01 -15.28
CA GLY A 37 5.64 -6.44 -15.44
C GLY A 37 6.35 -5.84 -16.66
N PHE A 38 7.66 -5.71 -16.54
CA PHE A 38 8.55 -5.22 -17.59
C PHE A 38 9.93 -5.88 -17.49
N THR A 39 10.72 -5.78 -18.54
CA THR A 39 12.12 -6.17 -18.56
C THR A 39 13.00 -4.95 -18.32
N THR A 40 14.09 -5.12 -17.60
CA THR A 40 15.07 -4.06 -17.34
C THR A 40 16.46 -4.65 -17.11
N ASN A 41 17.47 -3.91 -17.52
CA ASN A 41 18.88 -4.18 -17.21
C ASN A 41 19.29 -3.56 -15.85
N LEU A 42 18.46 -2.69 -15.29
CA LEU A 42 18.66 -2.02 -13.99
C LEU A 42 18.35 -2.98 -12.84
N GLN A 43 19.31 -3.83 -12.50
CA GLN A 43 19.14 -4.84 -11.47
C GLN A 43 19.59 -4.32 -10.09
N ASN A 44 18.93 -4.78 -9.04
CA ASN A 44 19.23 -4.45 -7.64
C ASN A 44 19.03 -2.96 -7.26
N ILE A 45 18.35 -2.18 -8.08
CA ILE A 45 18.03 -0.79 -7.79
C ILE A 45 16.69 -0.74 -7.06
N LYS A 46 16.65 -0.15 -5.87
CA LYS A 46 15.40 0.07 -5.12
C LYS A 46 14.51 1.08 -5.82
N GLY A 47 13.18 0.87 -5.73
CA GLY A 47 12.20 1.69 -6.44
C GLY A 47 11.93 1.20 -7.86
N ILE A 48 12.58 0.12 -8.30
CA ILE A 48 12.31 -0.60 -9.55
C ILE A 48 11.78 -1.99 -9.18
N ASP A 49 10.50 -2.25 -9.48
CA ASP A 49 9.88 -3.56 -9.27
C ASP A 49 9.33 -4.10 -10.61
N PRO A 50 10.10 -4.96 -11.31
CA PRO A 50 9.69 -5.52 -12.58
C PRO A 50 8.65 -6.63 -12.45
N ALA A 51 8.22 -7.00 -11.24
CA ALA A 51 7.30 -8.10 -11.01
C ALA A 51 5.93 -7.84 -11.65
N ALA A 52 5.39 -8.88 -12.28
CA ALA A 52 4.08 -8.85 -12.93
C ALA A 52 3.00 -9.45 -12.05
N SER A 53 1.81 -8.85 -12.06
CA SER A 53 0.58 -9.49 -11.58
C SER A 53 -0.30 -9.91 -12.76
N GLN A 54 -0.93 -11.08 -12.66
CA GLN A 54 -1.87 -11.56 -13.69
C GLN A 54 -3.00 -10.55 -13.93
N ARG A 55 -3.49 -9.89 -12.87
CA ARG A 55 -4.52 -8.87 -12.94
C ARG A 55 -4.09 -7.68 -13.80
N ALA A 56 -2.87 -7.17 -13.61
CA ALA A 56 -2.35 -6.05 -14.40
C ALA A 56 -2.11 -6.46 -15.87
N GLN A 57 -1.60 -7.66 -16.11
CA GLN A 57 -1.44 -8.17 -17.47
C GLN A 57 -2.79 -8.32 -18.19
N SER A 58 -3.80 -8.90 -17.54
CA SER A 58 -5.15 -8.99 -18.09
C SER A 58 -5.74 -7.60 -18.40
N MET A 59 -5.54 -6.60 -17.50
CA MET A 59 -5.96 -5.24 -17.75
C MET A 59 -5.24 -4.64 -18.97
N ARG A 60 -3.94 -4.89 -19.11
CA ARG A 60 -3.17 -4.41 -20.27
C ARG A 60 -3.71 -4.93 -21.59
N LEU A 61 -4.09 -6.20 -21.66
CA LEU A 61 -4.70 -6.78 -22.87
C LEU A 61 -6.02 -6.08 -23.20
N LYS A 62 -6.90 -5.89 -22.22
CA LYS A 62 -8.20 -5.22 -22.38
C LYS A 62 -8.04 -3.77 -22.82
N THR A 63 -7.17 -3.00 -22.17
CA THR A 63 -6.92 -1.60 -22.55
C THR A 63 -6.33 -1.52 -23.95
N SER A 64 -5.37 -2.40 -24.30
CA SER A 64 -4.79 -2.43 -25.65
C SER A 64 -5.83 -2.72 -26.73
N TYR A 65 -6.77 -3.65 -26.46
CA TYR A 65 -7.85 -3.97 -27.38
C TYR A 65 -8.77 -2.76 -27.61
N ILE A 66 -9.20 -2.08 -26.55
CA ILE A 66 -10.07 -0.89 -26.67
C ILE A 66 -9.34 0.23 -27.42
N LEU A 67 -8.11 0.56 -27.03
CA LEU A 67 -7.32 1.64 -27.66
C LEU A 67 -7.12 1.37 -29.17
N ALA A 68 -6.78 0.14 -29.54
CA ALA A 68 -6.60 -0.23 -30.93
C ALA A 68 -7.89 -0.08 -31.77
N ASN A 69 -9.05 -0.43 -31.19
CA ASN A 69 -10.33 -0.42 -31.91
C ASN A 69 -11.05 0.94 -31.84
N LYS A 70 -10.67 1.85 -30.93
CA LYS A 70 -11.33 3.13 -30.68
C LYS A 70 -10.42 4.34 -30.88
N GLN A 71 -9.46 4.28 -31.79
CA GLN A 71 -8.57 5.38 -32.15
C GLN A 71 -7.84 5.98 -30.92
N ASN A 72 -7.31 5.12 -30.04
CA ASN A 72 -6.63 5.48 -28.79
C ASN A 72 -7.52 6.24 -27.78
N LYS A 73 -8.83 5.95 -27.78
CA LYS A 73 -9.81 6.56 -26.87
C LYS A 73 -10.57 5.53 -26.06
N ASN A 74 -11.46 5.99 -25.21
CA ASN A 74 -12.43 5.19 -24.47
C ASN A 74 -11.83 4.31 -23.35
N VAL A 75 -10.63 4.67 -22.85
CA VAL A 75 -10.07 4.09 -21.63
C VAL A 75 -9.85 5.21 -20.61
N VAL A 76 -10.48 5.09 -19.45
CA VAL A 76 -10.38 6.05 -18.35
C VAL A 76 -9.96 5.32 -17.09
N PHE A 77 -8.88 5.77 -16.46
CA PHE A 77 -8.42 5.30 -15.17
C PHE A 77 -8.62 6.39 -14.13
N ALA A 78 -9.32 6.08 -13.04
CA ALA A 78 -9.48 6.95 -11.89
C ALA A 78 -8.71 6.39 -10.69
N THR A 79 -7.97 7.23 -9.98
CA THR A 79 -7.27 6.86 -8.74
C THR A 79 -6.82 8.10 -7.97
N GLY A 80 -6.92 8.06 -6.65
CA GLY A 80 -6.33 9.07 -5.77
C GLY A 80 -4.82 8.89 -5.55
N THR A 81 -4.22 7.76 -5.94
CA THR A 81 -2.82 7.41 -5.68
C THR A 81 -2.12 6.84 -6.90
N PRO A 82 -1.93 7.64 -7.97
CA PRO A 82 -1.30 7.14 -9.20
C PRO A 82 0.14 6.65 -8.96
N ILE A 83 0.87 7.31 -8.08
CA ILE A 83 2.25 6.94 -7.69
C ILE A 83 2.28 6.86 -6.16
N SER A 84 2.63 5.69 -5.60
CA SER A 84 2.67 5.48 -4.15
C SER A 84 3.91 4.75 -3.65
N ASN A 85 4.39 3.74 -4.37
CA ASN A 85 5.45 2.85 -3.88
C ASN A 85 6.76 3.01 -4.65
N THR A 86 6.68 3.14 -5.97
CA THR A 86 7.86 3.20 -6.84
C THR A 86 7.69 4.25 -7.93
N MET A 87 8.80 4.84 -8.33
CA MET A 87 8.84 5.81 -9.45
C MET A 87 8.45 5.15 -10.80
N ALA A 88 8.64 3.84 -10.93
CA ALA A 88 8.26 3.07 -12.12
C ALA A 88 6.73 3.03 -12.36
N GLU A 89 5.92 3.34 -11.35
CA GLU A 89 4.46 3.32 -11.48
C GLU A 89 3.95 4.35 -12.49
N MET A 90 4.61 5.49 -12.61
CA MET A 90 4.26 6.51 -13.62
C MET A 90 4.39 5.97 -15.03
N TRP A 91 5.53 5.33 -15.34
CA TRP A 91 5.74 4.70 -16.64
C TRP A 91 4.73 3.59 -16.92
N THR A 92 4.33 2.85 -15.89
CA THR A 92 3.28 1.83 -16.01
C THR A 92 1.95 2.44 -16.46
N PHE A 93 1.52 3.56 -15.91
CA PHE A 93 0.32 4.26 -16.35
C PHE A 93 0.45 4.80 -17.77
N LEU A 94 1.59 5.37 -18.14
CA LEU A 94 1.84 5.81 -19.51
C LEU A 94 1.69 4.64 -20.49
N ARG A 95 2.18 3.44 -20.14
CA ARG A 95 2.02 2.23 -20.96
C ARG A 95 0.56 1.80 -21.12
N TYR A 96 -0.29 2.03 -20.15
CA TYR A 96 -1.72 1.73 -20.28
C TYR A 96 -2.45 2.70 -21.21
N LEU A 97 -2.08 3.96 -21.19
CA LEU A 97 -2.86 5.05 -21.75
C LEU A 97 -2.31 5.58 -23.07
N LEU A 98 -1.01 5.46 -23.31
CA LEU A 98 -0.36 5.86 -24.56
C LEU A 98 -0.18 4.65 -25.49
N PRO A 99 -0.42 4.84 -26.80
CA PRO A 99 -0.07 3.85 -27.80
C PRO A 99 1.45 3.72 -27.95
N LYS A 100 1.88 2.54 -28.44
CA LYS A 100 3.31 2.21 -28.52
C LYS A 100 4.11 3.22 -29.33
N HIS A 101 3.58 3.69 -30.46
CA HIS A 101 4.27 4.65 -31.32
C HIS A 101 4.50 6.01 -30.64
N GLU A 102 3.62 6.46 -29.73
CA GLU A 102 3.85 7.68 -28.98
C GLU A 102 4.93 7.46 -27.89
N LEU A 103 4.96 6.31 -27.24
CA LEU A 103 6.05 5.97 -26.31
C LEU A 103 7.41 5.94 -27.03
N GLU A 104 7.43 5.45 -28.29
CA GLU A 104 8.63 5.47 -29.15
C GLU A 104 9.05 6.90 -29.51
N GLN A 105 8.10 7.78 -29.83
CA GLN A 105 8.36 9.20 -30.14
C GLN A 105 8.95 9.96 -28.95
N TYR A 106 8.57 9.58 -27.73
CA TYR A 106 9.11 10.19 -26.50
C TYR A 106 10.37 9.47 -25.99
N GLU A 107 10.89 8.51 -26.74
CA GLU A 107 12.06 7.70 -26.37
C GLU A 107 11.91 6.99 -25.02
N ILE A 108 10.68 6.54 -24.71
CA ILE A 108 10.31 5.81 -23.48
C ILE A 108 9.58 4.49 -23.76
N ALA A 109 9.90 3.86 -24.90
CA ALA A 109 9.26 2.61 -25.31
C ALA A 109 9.51 1.44 -24.36
N ASP A 110 10.65 1.43 -23.71
CA ASP A 110 11.04 0.47 -22.67
C ASP A 110 11.38 1.20 -21.35
N PHE A 111 11.46 0.42 -20.28
CA PHE A 111 11.69 0.99 -18.95
C PHE A 111 13.09 1.60 -18.79
N ASP A 112 14.11 1.00 -19.39
CA ASP A 112 15.48 1.47 -19.25
C ASP A 112 15.64 2.85 -19.93
N SER A 113 15.02 3.04 -21.10
CA SER A 113 14.94 4.34 -21.77
C SER A 113 14.18 5.38 -20.92
N PHE A 114 13.06 5.02 -20.33
CA PHE A 114 12.33 5.88 -19.40
C PHE A 114 13.19 6.27 -18.18
N ALA A 115 13.85 5.30 -17.57
CA ALA A 115 14.69 5.54 -16.40
C ALA A 115 15.92 6.41 -16.73
N ASN A 116 16.51 6.24 -17.92
CA ASN A 116 17.64 7.07 -18.37
C ASN A 116 17.22 8.51 -18.64
N ASN A 117 16.03 8.74 -19.21
CA ASN A 117 15.56 10.08 -19.56
C ASN A 117 14.99 10.84 -18.35
N PHE A 118 14.32 10.13 -17.44
CA PHE A 118 13.55 10.73 -16.36
C PHE A 118 13.91 10.24 -14.97
N GLY A 119 14.84 9.31 -14.84
CA GLY A 119 15.24 8.75 -13.56
C GLY A 119 16.50 9.37 -13.01
N ASN A 120 16.52 9.57 -11.69
CA ASN A 120 17.72 9.90 -10.95
C ASN A 120 17.99 8.76 -9.97
N ILE A 121 19.11 8.06 -10.19
CA ILE A 121 19.55 6.93 -9.36
C ILE A 121 20.63 7.45 -8.43
N GLU A 122 20.40 7.35 -7.14
CA GLU A 122 21.30 7.81 -6.09
C GLU A 122 21.71 6.67 -5.18
N GLU A 123 22.92 6.73 -4.69
CA GLU A 123 23.39 5.88 -3.59
C GLU A 123 22.85 6.43 -2.27
N SER A 124 22.24 5.58 -1.48
CA SER A 124 21.75 5.92 -0.14
C SER A 124 22.21 4.89 0.90
N ALA A 125 22.62 5.39 2.07
CA ALA A 125 22.92 4.52 3.20
C ALA A 125 21.61 4.16 3.90
N GLU A 126 21.29 2.87 3.91
CA GLU A 126 20.10 2.37 4.58
C GLU A 126 20.45 1.47 5.76
N PHE A 127 19.59 1.53 6.77
CA PHE A 127 19.68 0.62 7.89
C PHE A 127 19.19 -0.77 7.47
N ALA A 128 20.10 -1.75 7.47
CA ALA A 128 19.72 -3.12 7.20
C ALA A 128 19.02 -3.74 8.42
N THR A 129 18.30 -4.83 8.19
CA THR A 129 17.54 -5.55 9.23
C THR A 129 18.38 -6.05 10.40
N ASN A 130 19.68 -6.29 10.16
CA ASN A 130 20.66 -6.71 11.16
C ASN A 130 21.24 -5.54 11.99
N GLY A 131 20.78 -4.31 11.76
CA GLY A 131 21.26 -3.12 12.45
C GLY A 131 22.56 -2.52 11.90
N LYS A 132 23.01 -2.95 10.72
CA LYS A 132 24.17 -2.38 10.03
C LYS A 132 23.73 -1.47 8.90
N PHE A 133 24.53 -0.46 8.58
CA PHE A 133 24.33 0.32 7.38
C PHE A 133 24.80 -0.46 6.15
N ARG A 134 24.05 -0.33 5.06
CA ARG A 134 24.45 -0.78 3.74
C ARG A 134 24.16 0.33 2.72
N VAL A 135 25.04 0.48 1.76
CA VAL A 135 24.80 1.35 0.61
C VAL A 135 23.91 0.60 -0.38
N VAL A 136 22.90 1.26 -0.86
CA VAL A 136 21.99 0.75 -1.89
C VAL A 136 21.77 1.82 -2.93
N GLU A 137 21.69 1.40 -4.19
CA GLU A 137 21.22 2.26 -5.27
C GLU A 137 19.70 2.33 -5.24
N ARG A 138 19.17 3.53 -5.42
CA ARG A 138 17.72 3.78 -5.43
C ARG A 138 17.36 4.68 -6.60
N PHE A 139 16.27 4.37 -7.27
CA PHE A 139 15.58 5.31 -8.12
C PHE A 139 14.90 6.34 -7.19
N ALA A 140 15.61 7.45 -6.92
CA ALA A 140 15.28 8.36 -5.81
C ALA A 140 14.31 9.46 -6.21
N SER A 141 14.46 10.01 -7.40
CA SER A 141 13.69 11.17 -7.88
C SER A 141 13.55 11.16 -9.40
N TYR A 142 12.68 12.02 -9.91
CA TYR A 142 12.62 12.28 -11.35
C TYR A 142 13.58 13.40 -11.75
N SER A 143 14.22 13.22 -12.91
CA SER A 143 14.89 14.27 -13.67
C SER A 143 13.98 14.73 -14.82
N ASN A 144 14.34 15.82 -15.51
CA ASN A 144 13.60 16.37 -16.65
C ASN A 144 12.08 16.47 -16.38
N VAL A 145 11.73 16.92 -15.17
CA VAL A 145 10.34 16.96 -14.69
C VAL A 145 9.40 17.77 -15.61
N PRO A 146 9.80 18.91 -16.22
CA PRO A 146 8.93 19.65 -17.13
C PRO A 146 8.48 18.81 -18.33
N GLU A 147 9.39 18.08 -18.98
CA GLU A 147 9.13 17.22 -20.13
C GLU A 147 8.26 16.03 -19.72
N LEU A 148 8.57 15.40 -18.59
CA LEU A 148 7.79 14.29 -18.05
C LEU A 148 6.36 14.73 -17.75
N LEU A 149 6.16 15.89 -17.15
CA LEU A 149 4.84 16.45 -16.87
C LEU A 149 4.10 16.85 -18.17
N ALA A 150 4.80 17.27 -19.21
CA ALA A 150 4.19 17.56 -20.50
C ALA A 150 3.63 16.28 -21.14
N ILE A 151 4.34 15.16 -21.03
CA ILE A 151 3.86 13.84 -21.48
C ILE A 151 2.68 13.38 -20.60
N TRP A 152 2.80 13.49 -19.28
CA TRP A 152 1.77 13.08 -18.33
C TRP A 152 0.45 13.82 -18.56
N LYS A 153 0.50 15.13 -18.74
CA LYS A 153 -0.69 15.98 -18.97
C LYS A 153 -1.46 15.64 -20.25
N LYS A 154 -0.88 14.90 -21.20
CA LYS A 154 -1.62 14.42 -22.39
C LYS A 154 -2.62 13.33 -22.06
N VAL A 155 -2.37 12.56 -21.00
CA VAL A 155 -3.19 11.40 -20.61
C VAL A 155 -3.79 11.53 -19.22
N ALA A 156 -3.37 12.50 -18.42
CA ALA A 156 -3.81 12.64 -17.04
C ALA A 156 -4.41 14.03 -16.78
N HIS A 157 -5.55 14.03 -16.12
CA HIS A 157 -6.15 15.22 -15.51
C HIS A 157 -6.06 15.08 -14.00
N THR A 158 -5.40 16.00 -13.33
CA THR A 158 -5.23 16.00 -11.87
C THR A 158 -6.16 17.05 -11.28
N VAL A 159 -6.97 16.65 -10.32
CA VAL A 159 -7.86 17.52 -9.55
C VAL A 159 -7.44 17.43 -8.08
N LEU A 160 -7.07 18.54 -7.50
CA LEU A 160 -6.74 18.66 -6.08
C LEU A 160 -7.96 19.18 -5.31
N THR A 161 -8.02 18.95 -4.00
CA THR A 161 -9.12 19.45 -3.16
C THR A 161 -9.28 20.97 -3.27
N GLU A 162 -8.19 21.70 -3.46
CA GLU A 162 -8.18 23.15 -3.66
C GLU A 162 -8.75 23.61 -5.02
N ASP A 163 -8.84 22.70 -6.00
CA ASP A 163 -9.40 22.98 -7.32
C ASP A 163 -10.94 22.85 -7.34
N VAL A 164 -11.53 22.30 -6.26
CA VAL A 164 -12.99 22.07 -6.17
C VAL A 164 -13.61 23.07 -5.19
N PRO A 165 -14.29 24.14 -5.68
CA PRO A 165 -14.84 25.20 -4.84
C PRO A 165 -15.78 24.69 -3.74
N ASP A 166 -16.66 23.74 -4.06
CA ASP A 166 -17.65 23.19 -3.14
C ASP A 166 -17.01 22.42 -1.97
N LEU A 167 -15.85 21.78 -2.20
CA LEU A 167 -15.09 21.13 -1.14
C LEU A 167 -14.29 22.15 -0.30
N ARG A 168 -14.00 23.31 -0.87
CA ARG A 168 -13.28 24.39 -0.22
C ARG A 168 -14.15 25.18 0.74
N GLU A 169 -15.44 25.37 0.40
CA GLU A 169 -16.37 26.20 1.14
C GLU A 169 -17.34 25.41 2.03
N GLY A 170 -17.68 24.19 1.65
CA GLY A 170 -18.75 23.40 2.30
C GLY A 170 -18.29 22.35 3.29
N VAL A 171 -17.12 21.75 3.08
CA VAL A 171 -16.52 20.78 4.00
C VAL A 171 -15.18 21.38 4.44
N GLY A 172 -15.23 22.23 5.46
CA GLY A 172 -14.02 22.76 6.07
C GLY A 172 -13.10 21.59 6.45
N THR A 173 -12.03 21.38 5.68
CA THR A 173 -11.00 20.40 6.10
C THR A 173 -10.56 20.79 7.49
N PRO A 174 -10.75 19.94 8.52
CA PRO A 174 -10.38 20.28 9.89
C PRO A 174 -8.92 20.71 9.90
N ARG A 175 -8.64 21.86 10.45
CA ARG A 175 -7.26 22.31 10.60
C ARG A 175 -6.59 21.46 11.67
N ILE A 176 -5.44 20.90 11.36
CA ILE A 176 -4.63 20.19 12.33
C ILE A 176 -4.12 21.24 13.33
N GLU A 177 -4.36 21.04 14.63
CA GLU A 177 -3.84 21.88 15.67
C GLU A 177 -2.30 21.96 15.59
N GLY A 178 -1.74 23.17 15.60
CA GLY A 178 -0.30 23.36 15.37
C GLY A 178 0.18 23.13 13.92
N GLY A 179 -0.72 22.84 12.95
CA GLY A 179 -0.42 22.73 11.52
C GLY A 179 0.32 21.45 11.10
N LYS A 180 0.61 20.54 12.04
CA LYS A 180 1.30 19.27 11.77
C LYS A 180 0.72 18.15 12.64
N PRO A 181 0.75 16.89 12.15
CA PRO A 181 0.42 15.73 12.97
C PRO A 181 1.30 15.67 14.22
N LYS A 182 0.73 15.30 15.35
CA LYS A 182 1.45 15.05 16.60
C LYS A 182 2.04 13.65 16.59
N ASP A 183 3.37 13.54 16.53
CA ASP A 183 4.08 12.28 16.66
C ASP A 183 4.31 11.93 18.12
N ILE A 184 3.75 10.81 18.57
CA ILE A 184 3.93 10.32 19.94
C ILE A 184 4.94 9.17 19.92
N LEU A 185 6.13 9.43 20.45
CA LEU A 185 7.20 8.46 20.59
C LEU A 185 7.16 7.83 21.99
N LEU A 186 7.13 6.51 22.03
CA LEU A 186 7.09 5.74 23.26
C LEU A 186 8.35 4.88 23.41
N ASP A 187 8.83 4.75 24.64
CA ASP A 187 9.89 3.82 24.97
C ASP A 187 9.44 2.37 24.79
N GLN A 188 10.39 1.52 24.37
CA GLN A 188 10.10 0.09 24.27
C GLN A 188 9.82 -0.52 25.62
N THR A 189 8.70 -1.23 25.76
CA THR A 189 8.41 -2.03 26.95
C THR A 189 9.43 -3.18 27.11
N PRO A 190 9.65 -3.72 28.32
CA PRO A 190 10.59 -4.83 28.53
C PRO A 190 10.30 -6.04 27.65
N ALA A 191 9.02 -6.40 27.51
CA ALA A 191 8.59 -7.51 26.66
C ALA A 191 8.89 -7.25 25.17
N LEU A 192 8.59 -6.04 24.67
CA LEU A 192 8.92 -5.65 23.31
C LEU A 192 10.43 -5.70 23.06
N ARG A 193 11.22 -5.20 23.99
CA ARG A 193 12.69 -5.20 23.91
C ARG A 193 13.24 -6.62 23.83
N ALA A 194 12.70 -7.56 24.60
CA ALA A 194 13.08 -8.97 24.54
C ALA A 194 12.76 -9.59 23.17
N ILE A 195 11.55 -9.39 22.63
CA ILE A 195 11.15 -9.86 21.31
C ILE A 195 12.07 -9.27 20.23
N MET A 196 12.34 -7.98 20.26
CA MET A 196 13.20 -7.32 19.27
C MET A 196 14.65 -7.83 19.33
N ARG A 197 15.14 -8.21 20.51
CA ARG A 197 16.46 -8.86 20.65
C ARG A 197 16.48 -10.21 19.95
N SER A 198 15.50 -11.08 20.21
CA SER A 198 15.41 -12.38 19.55
C SER A 198 15.29 -12.28 18.04
N ILE A 199 14.48 -11.33 17.54
CA ILE A 199 14.37 -11.05 16.10
C ILE A 199 15.74 -10.66 15.51
N ARG A 200 16.47 -9.77 16.19
CA ARG A 200 17.82 -9.35 15.76
C ARG A 200 18.80 -10.51 15.70
N GLU A 201 18.77 -11.40 16.68
CA GLU A 201 19.61 -12.60 16.73
C GLU A 201 19.32 -13.51 15.53
N ILE A 202 18.06 -13.78 15.23
CA ILE A 202 17.65 -14.59 14.06
C ILE A 202 18.10 -13.95 12.75
N LEU A 203 17.93 -12.64 12.60
CA LEU A 203 18.36 -11.92 11.40
C LEU A 203 19.88 -11.89 11.25
N THR A 204 20.62 -11.80 12.36
CA THR A 204 22.09 -11.89 12.35
C THR A 204 22.55 -13.28 11.91
N GLN A 205 21.90 -14.34 12.38
CA GLN A 205 22.17 -15.71 11.95
C GLN A 205 21.86 -15.88 10.45
N TYR A 206 20.72 -15.34 9.98
CA TYR A 206 20.36 -15.36 8.56
C TYR A 206 21.43 -14.66 7.70
N ASP A 207 21.96 -13.52 8.14
CA ASP A 207 22.98 -12.78 7.40
C ASP A 207 24.33 -13.52 7.33
N ALA A 208 24.62 -14.38 8.31
CA ALA A 208 25.80 -15.23 8.31
C ALA A 208 25.67 -16.48 7.41
N MET A 209 24.47 -16.80 6.92
CA MET A 209 24.22 -17.96 6.05
C MET A 209 24.89 -17.81 4.68
N SER A 210 25.27 -18.92 4.08
CA SER A 210 25.74 -19.00 2.69
C SER A 210 24.64 -18.57 1.69
N GLY A 211 25.00 -18.16 0.49
CA GLY A 211 24.03 -17.76 -0.55
C GLY A 211 23.01 -18.86 -0.92
N LYS A 212 23.39 -20.14 -0.80
CA LYS A 212 22.48 -21.28 -1.03
C LYS A 212 21.45 -21.41 0.11
N GLU A 213 21.91 -21.26 1.35
CA GLU A 213 21.03 -21.30 2.53
C GLU A 213 20.09 -20.09 2.57
N LYS A 214 20.57 -18.88 2.25
CA LYS A 214 19.72 -17.68 2.16
C LYS A 214 18.60 -17.85 1.14
N ARG A 215 18.86 -18.47 -0.01
CA ARG A 215 17.81 -18.76 -1.01
C ARG A 215 16.75 -19.71 -0.46
N ARG A 216 17.15 -20.75 0.27
CA ARG A 216 16.21 -21.70 0.91
C ARG A 216 15.39 -21.04 2.03
N ASN A 217 15.98 -20.09 2.73
CA ASN A 217 15.40 -19.42 3.91
C ASN A 217 15.00 -17.97 3.61
N SER A 218 14.73 -17.63 2.35
CA SER A 218 14.40 -16.26 1.91
C SER A 218 13.16 -15.66 2.59
N HIS A 219 12.31 -16.49 3.18
CA HIS A 219 11.13 -16.07 3.94
C HIS A 219 11.47 -15.49 5.33
N ILE A 220 12.63 -15.84 5.92
CA ILE A 220 12.97 -15.45 7.30
C ILE A 220 12.90 -13.92 7.50
N PRO A 221 13.52 -13.06 6.68
CA PRO A 221 13.44 -11.62 6.88
C PRO A 221 12.00 -11.11 6.87
N LEU A 222 11.17 -11.59 5.94
CA LEU A 222 9.77 -11.16 5.82
C LEU A 222 8.95 -11.57 7.05
N VAL A 223 9.13 -12.80 7.54
CA VAL A 223 8.48 -13.29 8.77
C VAL A 223 8.91 -12.47 9.98
N MET A 224 10.21 -12.22 10.13
CA MET A 224 10.76 -11.44 11.25
C MET A 224 10.25 -9.99 11.22
N PHE A 225 10.16 -9.36 10.04
CA PHE A 225 9.54 -8.04 9.90
C PHE A 225 8.06 -8.05 10.30
N GLY A 226 7.32 -9.06 9.86
CA GLY A 226 5.93 -9.22 10.24
C GLY A 226 5.75 -9.37 11.76
N LEU A 227 6.62 -10.14 12.41
CA LEU A 227 6.65 -10.29 13.87
C LEU A 227 7.00 -8.96 14.55
N ALA A 228 8.05 -8.27 14.09
CA ALA A 228 8.47 -6.99 14.64
C ALA A 228 7.35 -5.94 14.54
N LYS A 229 6.69 -5.82 13.38
CA LYS A 229 5.56 -4.90 13.16
C LYS A 229 4.42 -5.19 14.13
N ARG A 230 4.03 -6.45 14.31
CA ARG A 230 2.98 -6.86 15.24
C ARG A 230 3.37 -6.58 16.69
N ALA A 231 4.59 -6.98 17.10
CA ALA A 231 5.09 -6.74 18.45
C ALA A 231 5.17 -5.24 18.79
N ALA A 232 5.51 -4.40 17.80
CA ALA A 232 5.56 -2.95 17.98
C ALA A 232 4.18 -2.31 18.17
N ILE A 233 3.10 -2.95 17.72
CA ILE A 233 1.73 -2.53 17.99
C ILE A 233 1.34 -3.00 19.38
N ASP A 234 1.35 -4.33 19.61
CA ASP A 234 1.11 -4.97 20.90
C ASP A 234 1.81 -6.33 20.94
N VAL A 235 2.55 -6.61 21.99
CA VAL A 235 3.30 -7.87 22.14
C VAL A 235 2.40 -9.10 22.18
N ARG A 236 1.14 -8.95 22.60
CA ARG A 236 0.12 -10.01 22.62
C ARG A 236 -0.32 -10.46 21.23
N LEU A 237 -0.07 -9.66 20.18
CA LEU A 237 -0.25 -10.07 18.78
C LEU A 237 0.80 -11.11 18.32
N VAL A 238 1.89 -11.26 19.06
CA VAL A 238 2.93 -12.27 18.83
C VAL A 238 2.80 -13.43 19.82
N ASN A 239 2.56 -13.12 21.07
CA ASN A 239 2.32 -14.13 22.11
C ASN A 239 1.17 -13.68 23.03
N PRO A 240 -0.05 -14.22 22.85
CA PRO A 240 -1.22 -13.86 23.66
C PRO A 240 -1.08 -14.11 25.18
N ALA A 241 -0.13 -14.95 25.59
CA ALA A 241 0.14 -15.22 27.01
C ALA A 241 0.93 -14.09 27.71
N LEU A 242 1.47 -13.13 26.96
CA LEU A 242 2.16 -11.98 27.56
C LEU A 242 1.15 -11.04 28.23
N PRO A 243 1.56 -10.39 29.34
CA PRO A 243 0.69 -9.46 30.05
C PRO A 243 0.42 -8.21 29.20
N ASP A 244 -0.72 -7.57 29.48
CA ASP A 244 -1.03 -6.24 28.97
C ASP A 244 -0.17 -5.21 29.68
N ASP A 245 0.75 -4.57 28.95
CA ASP A 245 1.66 -3.55 29.52
C ASP A 245 0.98 -2.18 29.46
N PRO A 246 0.81 -1.49 30.62
CA PRO A 246 0.21 -0.16 30.66
C PRO A 246 0.90 0.88 29.78
N ASN A 247 2.19 0.69 29.50
CA ASN A 247 3.01 1.56 28.66
C ASN A 247 3.04 1.10 27.20
N SER A 248 2.23 0.10 26.82
CA SER A 248 2.10 -0.32 25.42
C SER A 248 1.53 0.82 24.56
N LYS A 249 1.87 0.76 23.27
CA LYS A 249 1.35 1.72 22.28
C LYS A 249 -0.19 1.74 22.26
N VAL A 250 -0.82 0.58 22.42
CA VAL A 250 -2.28 0.45 22.44
C VAL A 250 -2.88 1.13 23.66
N ASN A 251 -2.32 0.91 24.85
CA ASN A 251 -2.80 1.54 26.07
C ASN A 251 -2.58 3.07 26.06
N HIS A 252 -1.50 3.52 25.44
CA HIS A 252 -1.28 4.95 25.24
C HIS A 252 -2.32 5.55 24.29
N ALA A 253 -2.56 4.92 23.14
CA ALA A 253 -3.57 5.36 22.18
C ALA A 253 -4.98 5.41 22.80
N VAL A 254 -5.33 4.44 23.65
CA VAL A 254 -6.61 4.47 24.38
C VAL A 254 -6.71 5.71 25.28
N ARG A 255 -5.66 6.05 26.03
CA ARG A 255 -5.65 7.25 26.89
C ARG A 255 -5.80 8.54 26.08
N GLU A 256 -5.03 8.69 25.00
CA GLU A 256 -5.12 9.88 24.13
C GLU A 256 -6.53 10.04 23.56
N VAL A 257 -7.13 8.97 23.01
CA VAL A 257 -8.50 9.02 22.50
C VAL A 257 -9.52 9.39 23.57
N VAL A 258 -9.39 8.88 24.78
CA VAL A 258 -10.28 9.22 25.90
C VAL A 258 -10.12 10.70 26.28
N GLU A 259 -8.90 11.23 26.28
CA GLU A 259 -8.62 12.64 26.51
C GLU A 259 -9.20 13.54 25.43
N ASP A 260 -9.00 13.16 24.13
CA ASP A 260 -9.56 13.89 23.01
C ASP A 260 -11.10 13.92 23.05
N LEU A 261 -11.76 12.81 23.35
CA LEU A 261 -13.22 12.76 23.48
C LEU A 261 -13.73 13.62 24.62
N LYS A 262 -13.00 13.71 25.74
CA LYS A 262 -13.34 14.61 26.84
C LYS A 262 -13.15 16.08 26.44
N ALA A 263 -12.07 16.39 25.76
CA ALA A 263 -11.77 17.75 25.30
C ALA A 263 -12.76 18.26 24.26
N THR A 264 -13.40 17.35 23.51
CA THR A 264 -14.36 17.66 22.43
C THR A 264 -15.82 17.39 22.80
N ALA A 265 -16.11 17.15 24.08
CA ALA A 265 -17.45 16.80 24.56
C ALA A 265 -18.50 17.89 24.27
N ASP A 266 -18.12 19.16 24.28
CA ASP A 266 -19.03 20.30 24.06
C ASP A 266 -19.67 20.32 22.68
N TYR A 267 -18.99 19.72 21.67
CA TYR A 267 -19.49 19.66 20.29
C TYR A 267 -19.60 18.23 19.74
N ASN A 268 -19.65 17.23 20.63
CA ASN A 268 -19.79 15.81 20.28
C ASN A 268 -18.71 15.33 19.30
N GLY A 269 -17.46 15.65 19.58
CA GLY A 269 -16.34 15.23 18.74
C GLY A 269 -16.27 13.71 18.55
N THR A 270 -15.89 13.27 17.35
CA THR A 270 -15.72 11.87 17.02
C THR A 270 -14.26 11.56 16.71
N VAL A 271 -13.79 10.38 17.09
CA VAL A 271 -12.40 9.93 16.85
C VAL A 271 -12.40 8.65 16.04
N ALA A 272 -11.62 8.63 14.95
CA ALA A 272 -11.37 7.44 14.16
C ALA A 272 -9.98 6.89 14.48
N VAL A 273 -9.90 5.63 14.90
CA VAL A 273 -8.64 4.95 15.19
C VAL A 273 -8.29 4.00 14.05
N PHE A 274 -7.19 4.26 13.36
CA PHE A 274 -6.67 3.40 12.30
C PHE A 274 -5.55 2.52 12.85
N CYS A 275 -5.64 1.22 12.61
CA CYS A 275 -4.65 0.26 13.05
C CYS A 275 -4.44 -0.81 12.00
N ASP A 276 -3.21 -0.98 11.53
CA ASP A 276 -2.79 -2.03 10.58
C ASP A 276 -2.54 -3.39 11.24
N ALA A 277 -3.12 -3.64 12.41
CA ALA A 277 -2.98 -4.92 13.07
C ALA A 277 -3.71 -6.01 12.29
N TYR A 278 -2.99 -7.08 11.98
CA TYR A 278 -3.60 -8.28 11.44
C TYR A 278 -4.44 -8.96 12.51
N GLN A 279 -5.70 -9.23 12.22
CA GLN A 279 -6.53 -10.09 13.09
C GLN A 279 -6.00 -11.52 12.99
N SER A 280 -5.58 -12.10 14.11
CA SER A 280 -5.23 -13.51 14.16
C SER A 280 -6.45 -14.37 13.79
N ARG A 281 -6.27 -15.31 12.87
CA ARG A 281 -7.32 -16.28 12.52
C ARG A 281 -7.62 -17.24 13.69
N ASP A 282 -6.67 -17.39 14.60
CA ASP A 282 -6.74 -18.32 15.72
C ASP A 282 -7.58 -17.81 16.90
N HIS A 283 -8.17 -16.62 16.81
CA HIS A 283 -9.08 -16.00 17.80
C HIS A 283 -8.57 -15.95 19.25
N SER A 284 -7.30 -16.25 19.51
CA SER A 284 -6.72 -16.26 20.85
C SER A 284 -6.57 -14.85 21.45
N PHE A 285 -6.33 -13.84 20.60
CA PHE A 285 -6.29 -12.44 20.97
C PHE A 285 -6.72 -11.57 19.77
N ASN A 286 -7.74 -10.75 19.98
CA ASN A 286 -8.21 -9.78 19.00
C ASN A 286 -8.00 -8.36 19.52
N LEU A 287 -7.09 -7.62 18.89
CA LEU A 287 -6.73 -6.28 19.31
C LEU A 287 -7.90 -5.28 19.27
N PHE A 288 -8.75 -5.37 18.24
CA PHE A 288 -9.89 -4.43 18.10
C PHE A 288 -10.92 -4.67 19.19
N VAL A 289 -11.19 -5.92 19.55
CA VAL A 289 -12.08 -6.28 20.66
C VAL A 289 -11.49 -5.85 22.00
N ASP A 290 -10.17 -6.02 22.21
CA ASP A 290 -9.49 -5.57 23.41
C ASP A 290 -9.50 -4.03 23.53
N MET A 291 -9.25 -3.31 22.45
CA MET A 291 -9.36 -1.85 22.44
C MET A 291 -10.77 -1.37 22.73
N LYS A 292 -11.80 -1.99 22.12
CA LYS A 292 -13.19 -1.66 22.40
C LYS A 292 -13.51 -1.84 23.88
N ARG A 293 -13.08 -2.97 24.47
CA ARG A 293 -13.23 -3.22 25.90
C ARG A 293 -12.56 -2.12 26.75
N LYS A 294 -11.33 -1.75 26.42
CA LYS A 294 -10.58 -0.71 27.13
C LYS A 294 -11.25 0.66 27.06
N PHE A 295 -11.85 1.01 25.92
CA PHE A 295 -12.63 2.26 25.80
C PHE A 295 -13.88 2.21 26.70
N ILE A 296 -14.56 1.09 26.77
CA ILE A 296 -15.73 0.91 27.65
C ILE A 296 -15.30 0.96 29.13
N ASP A 297 -14.21 0.29 29.48
CA ASP A 297 -13.63 0.31 30.84
C ASP A 297 -13.18 1.73 31.26
N ALA A 298 -12.80 2.56 30.28
CA ALA A 298 -12.48 3.98 30.49
C ALA A 298 -13.70 4.91 30.58
N GLY A 299 -14.92 4.36 30.49
CA GLY A 299 -16.18 5.07 30.68
C GLY A 299 -16.88 5.52 29.40
N ILE A 300 -16.41 5.12 28.21
CA ILE A 300 -17.10 5.40 26.97
C ILE A 300 -18.27 4.41 26.82
N PRO A 301 -19.53 4.87 26.57
CA PRO A 301 -20.66 3.99 26.38
C PRO A 301 -20.43 2.99 25.23
N ALA A 302 -20.77 1.73 25.44
CA ALA A 302 -20.53 0.63 24.47
C ALA A 302 -21.16 0.91 23.09
N GLN A 303 -22.28 1.65 23.04
CA GLN A 303 -22.98 2.03 21.81
C GLN A 303 -22.19 3.08 20.98
N GLN A 304 -21.28 3.82 21.62
CA GLN A 304 -20.45 4.83 20.96
C GLN A 304 -19.13 4.29 20.43
N VAL A 305 -18.84 3.00 20.68
CA VAL A 305 -17.59 2.36 20.21
C VAL A 305 -17.91 1.30 19.16
N ALA A 306 -17.59 1.60 17.92
CA ALA A 306 -17.82 0.71 16.77
C ALA A 306 -16.50 0.14 16.21
N ILE A 307 -16.54 -1.11 15.79
CA ILE A 307 -15.48 -1.76 15.00
C ILE A 307 -15.97 -1.84 13.56
N ILE A 308 -15.36 -1.10 12.64
CA ILE A 308 -15.83 -0.98 11.25
C ILE A 308 -15.96 -2.34 10.53
N HIS A 309 -15.17 -3.35 10.92
CA HIS A 309 -15.23 -4.69 10.37
C HIS A 309 -16.54 -5.44 10.67
N ASP A 310 -17.30 -5.02 11.68
CA ASP A 310 -18.60 -5.59 12.02
C ASP A 310 -19.71 -5.08 11.07
N TYR A 311 -19.41 -4.02 10.30
CA TYR A 311 -20.32 -3.35 9.37
C TYR A 311 -19.96 -3.72 7.92
N ILE A 312 -20.41 -4.92 7.49
CA ILE A 312 -19.97 -5.54 6.23
C ILE A 312 -20.60 -4.88 4.99
N THR A 313 -21.82 -4.31 5.11
CA THR A 313 -22.52 -3.69 3.97
C THR A 313 -22.42 -2.17 4.01
N ASP A 314 -22.44 -1.56 2.83
CA ASP A 314 -22.37 -0.09 2.71
C ASP A 314 -23.52 0.61 3.42
N ALA A 315 -24.75 0.05 3.37
CA ALA A 315 -25.89 0.57 4.11
C ALA A 315 -25.67 0.57 5.63
N LYS A 316 -25.01 -0.47 6.19
CA LYS A 316 -24.66 -0.50 7.62
C LYS A 316 -23.59 0.52 7.96
N ARG A 317 -22.61 0.72 7.08
CA ARG A 317 -21.56 1.74 7.28
C ARG A 317 -22.15 3.15 7.22
N GLU A 318 -23.03 3.40 6.25
CA GLU A 318 -23.73 4.68 6.15
C GLU A 318 -24.58 4.99 7.39
N ALA A 319 -25.28 3.98 7.92
CA ALA A 319 -26.03 4.12 9.17
C ALA A 319 -25.14 4.36 10.41
N LEU A 320 -23.88 3.87 10.39
CA LEU A 320 -22.92 4.12 11.46
C LEU A 320 -22.42 5.57 11.46
N TYR A 321 -22.30 6.21 10.29
CA TYR A 321 -21.80 7.57 10.14
C TYR A 321 -22.87 8.65 10.28
N LYS A 322 -24.15 8.29 10.34
CA LYS A 322 -25.30 9.15 10.65
C LYS A 322 -25.61 9.18 12.14
#